data_aba4d554e98f0a67a1d3e0706d3b5122
#
_entry.id   aba4d554e98f0a67a1d3e0706d3b5122
#
_cell.length_a   1.000
_cell.length_b   1.000
_cell.length_c   1.000
_cell.angle_alpha   90.00
_cell.angle_beta   90.00
_cell.angle_gamma   90.00
#
_symmetry.space_group_name_H-M   'P 1'
#
loop_
_entity.id
_entity.type
_entity.pdbx_description
1 polymer ?
#
loop_
_entity_poly.entity_id
_entity_poly.type
_entity_poly.pdbx_seq_one_letter_code
_entity_poly.pdbx_strand_id
1 'polypeptide(L)'
;FLYWMKKTANRYLPLSSDETIGVVIMPHGATKPYNDAVERTIEPLRSKYKIEMAYGMGDAVTIQNAISNLENQGIKKIVFVRMYPTSDQLKEKTDYILGLSDKIPEQWDGLIPPQIRNSAVINTFGGYEEDNLIAGIFLERIKELSKKPEEETIILLAHGGSNDKAENLRKKRM
;
A
#
# COMPACT_ATOMS: atom_id res chain seq x y z
N PHE A 1 -10.55 -1.37 1.90
CA PHE A 1 -9.42 -1.14 0.96
C PHE A 1 -9.90 -0.53 -0.37
N LEU A 2 -10.85 -1.15 -1.07
CA LEU A 2 -11.46 -0.63 -2.31
C LEU A 2 -12.04 0.79 -2.17
N TYR A 3 -12.72 1.07 -1.07
CA TYR A 3 -13.27 2.39 -0.78
C TYR A 3 -12.16 3.42 -0.55
N TRP A 4 -11.11 3.05 0.17
CA TRP A 4 -9.95 3.89 0.44
C TRP A 4 -9.18 4.23 -0.86
N MET A 5 -8.93 3.25 -1.71
CA MET A 5 -8.31 3.48 -3.02
C MET A 5 -9.14 4.43 -3.89
N LYS A 6 -10.47 4.27 -3.95
CA LYS A 6 -11.35 5.19 -4.67
C LYS A 6 -11.28 6.61 -4.13
N LYS A 7 -11.32 6.77 -2.81
CA LYS A 7 -11.27 8.08 -2.14
C LYS A 7 -9.92 8.77 -2.36
N THR A 8 -8.84 8.00 -2.32
CA THR A 8 -7.47 8.50 -2.50
C THR A 8 -7.23 8.87 -3.97
N ALA A 9 -7.58 8.03 -4.92
CA ALA A 9 -7.45 8.33 -6.34
C ALA A 9 -8.23 9.59 -6.74
N ASN A 10 -9.47 9.73 -6.27
CA ASN A 10 -10.30 10.91 -6.57
C ASN A 10 -9.83 12.20 -5.87
N ARG A 11 -9.13 12.10 -4.73
CA ARG A 11 -8.72 13.26 -3.93
C ARG A 11 -7.44 13.92 -4.44
N TYR A 12 -6.54 13.15 -5.04
CA TYR A 12 -5.18 13.60 -5.35
C TYR A 12 -4.86 13.68 -6.84
N LEU A 13 -5.77 13.21 -7.69
CA LEU A 13 -5.60 13.27 -9.13
C LEU A 13 -6.88 13.84 -9.76
N PRO A 14 -6.96 15.18 -9.92
CA PRO A 14 -7.96 15.75 -10.81
C PRO A 14 -7.65 15.23 -12.22
N LEU A 15 -8.46 14.28 -12.67
CA LEU A 15 -8.37 13.70 -13.99
C LEU A 15 -8.94 14.69 -15.01
N SER A 16 -8.16 15.07 -16.00
CA SER A 16 -8.73 15.39 -17.30
C SER A 16 -9.35 14.09 -17.83
N SER A 17 -10.52 14.17 -18.45
CA SER A 17 -11.37 13.04 -18.85
C SER A 17 -10.69 11.97 -19.72
N ASP A 18 -9.49 12.20 -20.22
CA ASP A 18 -8.82 11.38 -21.24
C ASP A 18 -7.48 10.77 -20.78
N GLU A 19 -7.06 10.95 -19.51
CA GLU A 19 -5.79 10.41 -19.04
C GLU A 19 -5.95 9.06 -18.33
N THR A 20 -5.37 8.02 -18.92
CA THR A 20 -5.31 6.70 -18.28
C THR A 20 -4.25 6.70 -17.19
N ILE A 21 -4.66 6.41 -15.95
CA ILE A 21 -3.77 6.26 -14.82
C ILE A 21 -3.41 4.80 -14.64
N GLY A 22 -2.11 4.54 -14.46
CA GLY A 22 -1.61 3.26 -13.96
C GLY A 22 -1.53 3.25 -12.45
N VAL A 23 -1.68 2.07 -11.87
CA VAL A 23 -1.55 1.86 -10.43
C VAL A 23 -0.54 0.75 -10.19
N VAL A 24 0.48 1.03 -9.42
CA VAL A 24 1.36 -0.01 -8.87
C VAL A 24 0.95 -0.26 -7.43
N ILE A 25 0.66 -1.50 -7.09
CA ILE A 25 0.36 -1.91 -5.72
C ILE A 25 1.55 -2.70 -5.18
N MET A 26 2.13 -2.23 -4.07
CA MET A 26 3.25 -2.87 -3.39
C MET A 26 2.77 -3.50 -2.07
N PRO A 27 2.30 -4.75 -2.08
CA PRO A 27 2.04 -5.51 -0.87
C PRO A 27 3.33 -6.13 -0.36
N HIS A 28 3.33 -6.55 0.90
CA HIS A 28 4.48 -7.22 1.51
C HIS A 28 4.94 -8.44 0.68
N GLY A 29 3.98 -9.21 0.16
CA GLY A 29 4.28 -10.50 -0.41
C GLY A 29 4.54 -11.55 0.70
N ALA A 30 4.07 -12.74 0.51
CA ALA A 30 4.25 -13.84 1.46
C ALA A 30 3.95 -15.18 0.79
N THR A 31 3.19 -16.02 1.48
CA THR A 31 2.73 -17.32 0.96
C THR A 31 1.74 -17.13 -0.20
N LYS A 32 1.60 -18.18 -1.03
CA LYS A 32 0.63 -18.17 -2.13
C LYS A 32 -0.79 -17.79 -1.70
N PRO A 33 -1.37 -18.33 -0.60
CA PRO A 33 -2.71 -17.92 -0.15
C PRO A 33 -2.84 -16.43 0.15
N TYR A 34 -1.82 -15.79 0.72
CA TYR A 34 -1.79 -14.36 0.94
C TYR A 34 -1.79 -13.58 -0.39
N ASN A 35 -0.90 -13.93 -1.29
CA ASN A 35 -0.79 -13.25 -2.58
C ASN A 35 -2.09 -13.41 -3.39
N ASP A 36 -2.68 -14.60 -3.41
CA ASP A 36 -3.98 -14.86 -4.06
C ASP A 36 -5.12 -14.02 -3.43
N ALA A 37 -5.10 -13.81 -2.11
CA ALA A 37 -6.07 -12.96 -1.44
C ALA A 37 -5.93 -11.48 -1.84
N VAL A 38 -4.69 -10.99 -1.97
CA VAL A 38 -4.42 -9.65 -2.48
C VAL A 38 -4.94 -9.51 -3.91
N GLU A 39 -4.60 -10.44 -4.80
CA GLU A 39 -5.06 -10.43 -6.20
C GLU A 39 -6.59 -10.42 -6.30
N ARG A 40 -7.28 -11.29 -5.56
CA ARG A 40 -8.76 -11.28 -5.53
C ARG A 40 -9.34 -9.95 -5.04
N THR A 41 -8.66 -9.28 -4.11
CA THR A 41 -9.13 -8.00 -3.56
C THR A 41 -9.02 -6.87 -4.58
N ILE A 42 -8.00 -6.90 -5.43
CA ILE A 42 -7.78 -5.85 -6.43
C ILE A 42 -8.47 -6.13 -7.76
N GLU A 43 -8.86 -7.37 -8.04
CA GLU A 43 -9.45 -7.78 -9.33
C GLU A 43 -10.60 -6.87 -9.79
N PRO A 44 -11.56 -6.45 -8.95
CA PRO A 44 -12.62 -5.54 -9.35
C PRO A 44 -12.13 -4.16 -9.81
N LEU A 45 -10.90 -3.77 -9.47
CA LEU A 45 -10.32 -2.49 -9.87
C LEU A 45 -9.69 -2.54 -11.26
N ARG A 46 -9.31 -3.74 -11.74
CA ARG A 46 -8.67 -3.92 -13.04
C ARG A 46 -9.56 -3.50 -14.22
N SER A 47 -10.87 -3.49 -14.01
CA SER A 47 -11.82 -2.96 -14.99
C SER A 47 -11.72 -1.43 -15.18
N LYS A 48 -11.13 -0.72 -14.23
CA LYS A 48 -11.04 0.76 -14.20
C LYS A 48 -9.62 1.28 -14.34
N TYR A 49 -8.65 0.52 -13.85
CA TYR A 49 -7.25 0.94 -13.79
C TYR A 49 -6.35 -0.13 -14.39
N LYS A 50 -5.27 0.31 -15.03
CA LYS A 50 -4.14 -0.56 -15.35
C LYS A 50 -3.35 -0.80 -14.07
N ILE A 51 -3.33 -2.03 -13.57
CA ILE A 51 -2.73 -2.35 -12.27
C ILE A 51 -1.61 -3.35 -12.44
N GLU A 52 -0.45 -3.02 -11.90
CA GLU A 52 0.72 -3.89 -11.78
C GLU A 52 1.07 -4.12 -10.30
N MET A 53 1.64 -5.27 -10.02
CA MET A 53 2.03 -5.67 -8.67
C MET A 53 3.53 -5.58 -8.49
N ALA A 54 3.98 -4.97 -7.39
CA ALA A 54 5.37 -4.94 -6.96
C ALA A 54 5.48 -5.61 -5.58
N TYR A 55 5.46 -6.93 -5.56
CA TYR A 55 5.56 -7.68 -4.30
C TYR A 55 6.92 -7.48 -3.64
N GLY A 56 6.92 -7.29 -2.33
CA GLY A 56 8.13 -7.18 -1.52
C GLY A 56 8.18 -5.93 -0.65
N MET A 57 9.27 -5.79 0.10
CA MET A 57 9.51 -4.70 1.04
C MET A 57 10.39 -3.60 0.40
N GLY A 58 9.95 -3.05 -0.74
CA GLY A 58 10.73 -2.12 -1.53
C GLY A 58 11.86 -2.86 -2.29
N ASP A 59 11.48 -3.79 -3.12
CA ASP A 59 12.39 -4.46 -4.05
C ASP A 59 12.46 -3.68 -5.37
N ALA A 60 13.65 -3.19 -5.72
CA ALA A 60 13.83 -2.33 -6.88
C ALA A 60 13.55 -3.05 -8.20
N VAL A 61 13.77 -4.36 -8.27
CA VAL A 61 13.53 -5.15 -9.50
C VAL A 61 12.03 -5.30 -9.75
N THR A 62 11.27 -5.67 -8.73
CA THR A 62 9.81 -5.81 -8.86
C THR A 62 9.15 -4.45 -9.15
N ILE A 63 9.63 -3.39 -8.52
CA ILE A 63 9.16 -2.01 -8.76
C ILE A 63 9.47 -1.59 -10.21
N GLN A 64 10.72 -1.78 -10.68
CA GLN A 64 11.10 -1.46 -12.05
C GLN A 64 10.22 -2.20 -13.07
N ASN A 65 10.01 -3.51 -12.86
CA ASN A 65 9.20 -4.32 -13.76
C ASN A 65 7.76 -3.82 -13.83
N ALA A 66 7.14 -3.55 -12.67
CA ALA A 66 5.77 -3.05 -12.61
C ALA A 66 5.61 -1.70 -13.32
N ILE A 67 6.55 -0.78 -13.11
CA ILE A 67 6.52 0.53 -13.76
C ILE A 67 6.77 0.40 -15.27
N SER A 68 7.77 -0.38 -15.69
CA SER A 68 8.06 -0.60 -17.10
C SER A 68 6.87 -1.24 -17.84
N ASN A 69 6.16 -2.18 -17.21
CA ASN A 69 4.96 -2.78 -17.79
C ASN A 69 3.85 -1.75 -18.03
N LEU A 70 3.66 -0.80 -17.11
CA LEU A 70 2.69 0.27 -17.30
C LEU A 70 3.13 1.26 -18.39
N GLU A 71 4.41 1.64 -18.40
CA GLU A 71 4.95 2.55 -19.42
C GLU A 71 4.86 1.94 -20.82
N ASN A 72 5.13 0.64 -20.97
CA ASN A 72 4.97 -0.10 -22.23
C ASN A 72 3.50 -0.15 -22.71
N GLN A 73 2.54 0.06 -21.82
CA GLN A 73 1.13 0.24 -22.14
C GLN A 73 0.76 1.71 -22.43
N GLY A 74 1.75 2.61 -22.50
CA GLY A 74 1.56 4.02 -22.79
C GLY A 74 1.15 4.86 -21.56
N ILE A 75 1.21 4.31 -20.36
CA ILE A 75 0.87 5.01 -19.12
C ILE A 75 1.95 6.03 -18.77
N LYS A 76 1.55 7.28 -18.54
CA LYS A 76 2.44 8.39 -18.20
C LYS A 76 2.24 8.92 -16.78
N LYS A 77 1.18 8.51 -16.12
CA LYS A 77 0.88 8.87 -14.73
C LYS A 77 0.62 7.62 -13.91
N ILE A 78 1.40 7.44 -12.86
CA ILE A 78 1.36 6.25 -12.02
C ILE A 78 1.10 6.64 -10.57
N VAL A 79 0.13 5.97 -9.96
CA VAL A 79 -0.10 5.99 -8.53
C VAL A 79 0.57 4.76 -7.93
N PHE A 80 1.58 4.98 -7.11
CA PHE A 80 2.29 3.92 -6.40
C PHE A 80 1.73 3.77 -4.98
N VAL A 81 1.10 2.63 -4.71
CA VAL A 81 0.40 2.36 -3.46
C VAL A 81 1.19 1.38 -2.61
N ARG A 82 1.76 1.85 -1.51
CA ARG A 82 2.37 1.01 -0.49
C ARG A 82 1.27 0.42 0.40
N MET A 83 1.08 -0.89 0.32
CA MET A 83 0.05 -1.61 1.07
C MET A 83 0.58 -2.02 2.46
N TYR A 84 0.90 -1.01 3.29
CA TYR A 84 1.46 -1.17 4.62
C TYR A 84 0.64 -0.43 5.68
N PRO A 85 0.70 -0.85 6.96
CA PRO A 85 -0.11 -0.27 8.02
C PRO A 85 0.12 1.22 8.23
N THR A 86 1.37 1.68 8.23
CA THR A 86 1.71 3.07 8.51
C THR A 86 2.17 3.83 7.27
N SER A 87 1.87 5.12 7.21
CA SER A 87 2.16 5.98 6.06
C SER A 87 3.66 6.20 5.84
N ASP A 88 4.46 6.10 6.88
CA ASP A 88 5.92 6.24 6.85
C ASP A 88 6.64 4.92 6.55
N GLN A 89 5.98 3.77 6.75
CA GLN A 89 6.60 2.47 6.53
C GLN A 89 7.07 2.30 5.09
N LEU A 90 8.35 2.03 4.93
CA LEU A 90 9.04 1.92 3.64
C LEU A 90 8.96 3.17 2.75
N LYS A 91 8.47 4.30 3.26
CA LYS A 91 8.33 5.51 2.45
C LYS A 91 9.67 6.01 1.93
N GLU A 92 10.64 6.22 2.81
CA GLU A 92 11.97 6.71 2.40
C GLU A 92 12.65 5.76 1.42
N LYS A 93 12.52 4.44 1.64
CA LYS A 93 13.08 3.42 0.78
C LYS A 93 12.46 3.43 -0.62
N THR A 94 11.14 3.49 -0.68
CA THR A 94 10.44 3.53 -1.97
C THR A 94 10.62 4.87 -2.69
N ASP A 95 10.62 5.98 -1.98
CA ASP A 95 10.87 7.29 -2.58
C ASP A 95 12.27 7.36 -3.20
N TYR A 96 13.29 6.79 -2.54
CA TYR A 96 14.63 6.67 -3.11
C TYR A 96 14.63 5.78 -4.37
N ILE A 97 14.08 4.57 -4.29
CA ILE A 97 14.02 3.65 -5.44
C ILE A 97 13.31 4.29 -6.64
N LEU A 98 12.23 5.01 -6.39
CA LEU A 98 11.43 5.67 -7.42
C LEU A 98 12.07 6.95 -7.98
N GLY A 99 13.21 7.39 -7.44
CA GLY A 99 13.86 8.65 -7.84
C GLY A 99 13.11 9.90 -7.37
N LEU A 100 12.24 9.78 -6.37
CA LEU A 100 11.52 10.92 -5.76
C LEU A 100 12.34 11.59 -4.66
N SER A 101 13.42 10.95 -4.22
CA SER A 101 14.37 11.45 -3.24
C SER A 101 15.75 10.92 -3.55
N ASP A 102 16.76 11.79 -3.48
CA ASP A 102 18.18 11.39 -3.58
C ASP A 102 18.76 10.93 -2.24
N LYS A 103 17.99 11.11 -1.14
CA LYS A 103 18.44 10.72 0.19
C LYS A 103 18.34 9.21 0.34
N ILE A 104 19.47 8.56 0.57
CA ILE A 104 19.53 7.15 0.94
C ILE A 104 18.99 7.00 2.36
N PRO A 105 18.01 6.11 2.61
CA PRO A 105 17.50 5.84 3.95
C PRO A 105 18.59 5.38 4.92
N GLU A 106 18.54 5.86 6.15
CA GLU A 106 19.52 5.49 7.20
C GLU A 106 19.46 3.99 7.55
N GLN A 107 18.26 3.42 7.47
CA GLN A 107 18.03 1.98 7.72
C GLN A 107 17.88 1.26 6.37
N TRP A 108 19.01 0.90 5.78
CA TRP A 108 19.02 0.09 4.57
C TRP A 108 19.74 -1.23 4.82
N ASP A 109 19.01 -2.33 4.67
CA ASP A 109 19.57 -3.67 4.76
C ASP A 109 20.12 -4.11 3.40
N GLY A 110 21.39 -4.46 3.34
CA GLY A 110 22.03 -4.98 2.14
C GLY A 110 22.55 -3.90 1.18
N LEU A 111 22.74 -4.29 -0.06
CA LEU A 111 23.23 -3.40 -1.11
C LEU A 111 22.17 -2.39 -1.52
N ILE A 112 22.55 -1.13 -1.61
CA ILE A 112 21.69 -0.06 -2.10
C ILE A 112 21.53 -0.23 -3.62
N PRO A 113 20.32 -0.49 -4.14
CA PRO A 113 20.11 -0.61 -5.57
C PRO A 113 20.19 0.77 -6.24
N PRO A 114 20.45 0.83 -7.54
CA PRO A 114 20.25 2.07 -8.28
C PRO A 114 18.77 2.45 -8.26
N GLN A 115 18.50 3.75 -8.38
CA GLN A 115 17.15 4.23 -8.64
C GLN A 115 16.62 3.62 -9.94
N ILE A 116 15.31 3.37 -10.01
CA ILE A 116 14.69 2.85 -11.22
C ILE A 116 14.74 3.88 -12.34
N ARG A 117 14.64 3.40 -13.57
CA ARG A 117 14.48 4.25 -14.75
C ARG A 117 13.01 4.33 -15.09
N ASN A 118 12.47 5.53 -15.16
CA ASN A 118 11.09 5.77 -15.56
C ASN A 118 10.96 7.12 -16.27
N SER A 119 9.92 7.26 -17.06
CA SER A 119 9.49 8.51 -17.72
C SER A 119 8.13 9.00 -17.22
N ALA A 120 7.44 8.19 -16.45
CA ALA A 120 6.12 8.50 -15.92
C ALA A 120 6.22 9.45 -14.71
N VAL A 121 5.19 10.26 -14.54
CA VAL A 121 4.99 11.01 -13.28
C VAL A 121 4.44 10.07 -12.24
N ILE A 122 5.15 9.92 -11.11
CA ILE A 122 4.80 8.99 -10.05
C ILE A 122 4.38 9.76 -8.79
N ASN A 123 3.21 9.41 -8.24
CA ASN A 123 2.78 9.85 -6.92
C ASN A 123 2.68 8.64 -5.99
N THR A 124 3.21 8.74 -4.76
CA THR A 124 3.21 7.65 -3.79
C THR A 124 2.18 7.85 -2.70
N PHE A 125 1.52 6.76 -2.33
CA PHE A 125 0.58 6.70 -1.23
C PHE A 125 0.85 5.46 -0.37
N GLY A 126 0.51 5.53 0.90
CA GLY A 126 0.65 4.39 1.80
C GLY A 126 0.13 4.71 3.18
N GLY A 127 -0.07 3.63 3.95
CA GLY A 127 -0.67 3.70 5.27
C GLY A 127 -2.19 3.77 5.24
N TYR A 128 -2.79 2.97 6.08
CA TYR A 128 -4.23 2.98 6.33
C TYR A 128 -4.55 3.25 7.81
N GLU A 129 -3.52 3.65 8.53
CA GLU A 129 -3.59 3.91 9.98
C GLU A 129 -4.59 5.02 10.35
N GLU A 130 -4.89 5.93 9.45
CA GLU A 130 -5.85 7.01 9.71
C GLU A 130 -7.25 6.74 9.18
N ASP A 131 -7.48 5.54 8.65
CA ASP A 131 -8.77 5.19 8.08
C ASP A 131 -9.63 4.39 9.07
N ASN A 132 -10.81 4.93 9.39
CA ASN A 132 -11.79 4.27 10.25
C ASN A 132 -12.30 2.93 9.68
N LEU A 133 -12.03 2.63 8.41
CA LEU A 133 -12.38 1.34 7.81
C LEU A 133 -11.68 0.17 8.52
N ILE A 134 -10.49 0.37 9.09
CA ILE A 134 -9.79 -0.69 9.83
C ILE A 134 -10.57 -1.06 11.08
N ALA A 135 -11.04 -0.07 11.85
CA ALA A 135 -11.91 -0.32 13.00
C ALA A 135 -13.19 -1.04 12.57
N GLY A 136 -13.78 -0.65 11.43
CA GLY A 136 -14.94 -1.33 10.85
C GLY A 136 -14.67 -2.81 10.51
N ILE A 137 -13.49 -3.12 9.94
CA ILE A 137 -13.09 -4.50 9.67
C ILE A 137 -12.97 -5.32 10.95
N PHE A 138 -12.35 -4.76 12.01
CA PHE A 138 -12.30 -5.44 13.31
C PHE A 138 -13.67 -5.70 13.87
N LEU A 139 -14.58 -4.73 13.82
CA LEU A 139 -15.95 -4.90 14.29
C LEU A 139 -16.70 -6.00 13.55
N GLU A 140 -16.55 -6.08 12.22
CA GLU A 140 -17.15 -7.16 11.44
C GLU A 140 -16.56 -8.53 11.83
N ARG A 141 -15.24 -8.64 11.99
CA ARG A 141 -14.59 -9.89 12.45
C ARG A 141 -15.02 -10.30 13.86
N ILE A 142 -15.19 -9.34 14.75
CA ILE A 142 -15.74 -9.59 16.09
C ILE A 142 -17.15 -10.15 16.01
N LYS A 143 -18.03 -9.54 15.21
CA LYS A 143 -19.41 -10.01 15.02
C LYS A 143 -19.49 -11.43 14.44
N GLU A 144 -18.57 -11.79 13.54
CA GLU A 144 -18.47 -13.14 12.97
C GLU A 144 -18.15 -14.22 14.04
N LEU A 145 -17.43 -13.85 15.08
CA LEU A 145 -16.97 -14.78 16.13
C LEU A 145 -17.81 -14.72 17.40
N SER A 146 -18.36 -13.57 17.73
CA SER A 146 -19.12 -13.31 18.96
C SER A 146 -20.47 -14.02 18.89
N LYS A 147 -20.81 -14.71 20.01
CA LYS A 147 -22.10 -15.40 20.20
C LYS A 147 -22.95 -14.76 21.29
N LYS A 148 -22.27 -14.19 22.30
CA LYS A 148 -22.91 -13.58 23.47
C LYS A 148 -22.09 -12.37 23.90
N PRO A 149 -22.22 -11.23 23.18
CA PRO A 149 -21.40 -10.05 23.40
C PRO A 149 -21.34 -9.56 24.85
N GLU A 150 -22.44 -9.74 25.58
CA GLU A 150 -22.58 -9.34 26.99
C GLU A 150 -21.79 -10.22 27.97
N GLU A 151 -21.40 -11.42 27.54
CA GLU A 151 -20.63 -12.37 28.35
C GLU A 151 -19.16 -12.47 27.88
N GLU A 152 -18.77 -11.75 26.81
CA GLU A 152 -17.48 -11.90 26.15
C GLU A 152 -16.55 -10.70 26.38
N THR A 153 -15.28 -10.99 26.46
CA THR A 153 -14.22 -9.97 26.46
C THR A 153 -13.39 -10.10 25.18
N ILE A 154 -13.23 -9.01 24.46
CA ILE A 154 -12.45 -8.97 23.25
C ILE A 154 -11.03 -8.56 23.57
N ILE A 155 -10.06 -9.38 23.11
CA ILE A 155 -8.64 -9.09 23.24
C ILE A 155 -8.09 -8.84 21.84
N LEU A 156 -7.62 -7.62 21.57
CA LEU A 156 -6.90 -7.27 20.34
C LEU A 156 -5.41 -7.53 20.53
N LEU A 157 -4.88 -8.50 19.80
CA LEU A 157 -3.46 -8.80 19.77
C LEU A 157 -2.80 -8.11 18.57
N ALA A 158 -1.75 -7.34 18.83
CA ALA A 158 -1.00 -6.64 17.80
C ALA A 158 0.51 -6.86 17.96
N HIS A 159 1.24 -6.76 16.86
CA HIS A 159 2.69 -6.92 16.79
C HIS A 159 3.45 -5.89 17.67
N GLY A 160 2.85 -4.72 17.91
CA GLY A 160 3.52 -3.59 18.54
C GLY A 160 4.19 -2.67 17.51
N GLY A 161 4.57 -1.47 17.96
CA GLY A 161 5.28 -0.49 17.15
C GLY A 161 6.80 -0.65 17.28
N SER A 162 7.55 -0.30 16.26
CA SER A 162 9.03 -0.32 16.28
C SER A 162 9.65 0.79 17.13
N ASN A 163 8.86 1.80 17.49
CA ASN A 163 9.25 2.93 18.32
C ASN A 163 8.04 3.54 19.02
N ASP A 164 8.28 4.44 19.98
CA ASP A 164 7.22 5.08 20.78
C ASP A 164 6.19 5.83 19.94
N LYS A 165 6.60 6.46 18.84
CA LYS A 165 5.67 7.16 17.94
C LYS A 165 4.71 6.18 17.27
N ALA A 166 5.22 5.10 16.71
CA ALA A 166 4.41 4.05 16.08
C ALA A 166 3.49 3.37 17.10
N GLU A 167 3.99 3.11 18.32
CA GLU A 167 3.21 2.52 19.41
C GLU A 167 2.08 3.46 19.88
N ASN A 168 2.34 4.75 20.01
CA ASN A 168 1.34 5.75 20.40
C ASN A 168 0.27 5.93 19.32
N LEU A 169 0.66 5.90 18.05
CA LEU A 169 -0.28 5.87 16.93
C LEU A 169 -1.17 4.64 16.98
N ARG A 170 -0.62 3.48 17.21
CA ARG A 170 -1.36 2.23 17.36
C ARG A 170 -2.38 2.30 18.49
N LYS A 171 -1.96 2.74 19.68
CA LYS A 171 -2.83 2.86 20.87
C LYS A 171 -4.01 3.82 20.67
N LYS A 172 -3.83 4.87 19.92
CA LYS A 172 -4.92 5.84 19.65
C LYS A 172 -6.04 5.27 18.77
N ARG A 173 -5.84 4.11 18.15
CA ARG A 173 -6.73 3.54 17.13
C ARG A 173 -7.33 2.19 17.51
N MET A 174 -6.92 1.66 18.66
CA MET A 174 -7.56 0.53 19.30
C MET A 174 -8.68 0.98 20.23
#